data_703a28c86979a78672a05d99b655d855
#
_entry.id   703a28c86979a78672a05d99b655d855
#
_cell.length_a   1.000
_cell.length_b   1.000
_cell.length_c   1.000
_cell.angle_alpha   90.00
_cell.angle_beta   90.00
_cell.angle_gamma   90.00
#
_symmetry.space_group_name_H-M   'P 1'
#
loop_
_entity.id
_entity.type
_entity.pdbx_description
1 polymer ?
#
loop_
_entity_poly.entity_id
_entity_poly.type
_entity_poly.pdbx_seq_one_letter_code
_entity_poly.pdbx_strand_id
1 'polypeptide(L)'
;IETFAEGFLLTRDSMEWFRGQYLPDSERWHDPAASPLYADVTGVAPALVFTGGFDPLRDEGRAYAAKLAEAGVPVVDRCFDDQIHGFYNIAITRSSVAASDEINHTVGAALRGDLAW
;
A
#
# COMPACT_ATOMS: atom_id res chain seq x y z
N ILE A 1 -6.56 -3.00 10.25
CA ILE A 1 -5.48 -2.83 11.25
C ILE A 1 -5.58 -3.87 12.36
N GLU A 2 -6.76 -4.19 12.92
CA GLU A 2 -6.88 -5.08 14.09
C GLU A 2 -6.43 -6.51 13.83
N THR A 3 -6.67 -7.07 12.65
CA THR A 3 -6.44 -8.48 12.34
C THR A 3 -4.96 -8.88 12.38
N PHE A 4 -4.04 -7.97 12.04
CA PHE A 4 -2.59 -8.23 12.00
C PHE A 4 -1.80 -7.23 12.85
N ALA A 5 -2.43 -6.74 13.93
CA ALA A 5 -1.87 -5.70 14.79
C ALA A 5 -0.64 -6.14 15.60
N GLU A 6 -0.45 -7.46 15.74
CA GLU A 6 0.66 -8.05 16.52
C GLU A 6 1.20 -9.31 15.82
N GLY A 7 2.45 -9.67 16.12
CA GLY A 7 3.09 -10.90 15.65
C GLY A 7 3.68 -10.82 14.23
N PHE A 8 3.47 -9.71 13.53
CA PHE A 8 4.04 -9.40 12.22
C PHE A 8 4.94 -8.17 12.33
N LEU A 9 5.86 -7.98 11.40
CA LEU A 9 6.93 -6.97 11.46
C LEU A 9 6.44 -5.58 11.85
N LEU A 10 5.36 -5.10 11.24
CA LEU A 10 4.71 -3.84 11.58
C LEU A 10 3.60 -4.10 12.59
N THR A 11 3.64 -3.43 13.75
CA THR A 11 2.64 -3.57 14.82
C THR A 11 1.82 -2.29 14.97
N ARG A 12 0.65 -2.40 15.63
CA ARG A 12 -0.17 -1.23 15.97
C ARG A 12 0.64 -0.20 16.77
N ASP A 13 1.34 -0.64 17.83
CA ASP A 13 2.09 0.25 18.70
C ASP A 13 3.17 1.02 17.93
N SER A 14 3.89 0.34 17.02
CA SER A 14 4.88 1.00 16.17
C SER A 14 4.25 2.01 15.21
N MET A 15 3.09 1.70 14.63
CA MET A 15 2.35 2.62 13.75
C MET A 15 1.87 3.86 14.53
N GLU A 16 1.33 3.67 15.73
CA GLU A 16 0.90 4.78 16.60
C GLU A 16 2.07 5.65 17.01
N TRP A 17 3.21 5.05 17.34
CA TRP A 17 4.43 5.78 17.65
C TRP A 17 4.91 6.62 16.45
N PHE A 18 5.03 6.01 15.26
CA PHE A 18 5.43 6.72 14.04
C PHE A 18 4.47 7.87 13.70
N ARG A 19 3.16 7.63 13.80
CA ARG A 19 2.16 8.67 13.56
C ARG A 19 2.31 9.82 14.56
N GLY A 20 2.54 9.53 15.84
CA GLY A 20 2.78 10.55 16.86
C GLY A 20 4.03 11.39 16.60
N GLN A 21 5.08 10.79 15.99
CA GLN A 21 6.28 11.54 15.59
C GLN A 21 6.04 12.40 14.35
N TYR A 22 5.32 11.86 13.36
CA TYR A 22 5.10 12.55 12.08
C TYR A 22 4.00 13.61 12.17
N LEU A 23 2.89 13.31 12.86
CA LEU A 23 1.72 14.16 12.96
C LEU A 23 1.13 14.10 14.37
N PRO A 24 1.76 14.80 15.35
CA PRO A 24 1.34 14.75 16.76
C PRO A 24 -0.04 15.35 17.02
N ASP A 25 -0.51 16.25 16.16
CA ASP A 25 -1.84 16.84 16.23
C ASP A 25 -2.88 15.89 15.62
N SER A 26 -3.69 15.28 16.49
CA SER A 26 -4.71 14.31 16.07
C SER A 26 -5.84 14.91 15.23
N GLU A 27 -6.11 16.21 15.33
CA GLU A 27 -7.12 16.88 14.50
C GLU A 27 -6.74 16.89 13.01
N ARG A 28 -5.45 16.75 12.73
CA ARG A 28 -4.90 16.71 11.37
C ARG A 28 -4.76 15.30 10.77
N TRP A 29 -5.12 14.25 11.50
CA TRP A 29 -4.96 12.88 10.99
C TRP A 29 -5.80 12.58 9.74
N HIS A 30 -6.87 13.33 9.51
CA HIS A 30 -7.70 13.24 8.31
C HIS A 30 -7.37 14.31 7.26
N ASP A 31 -6.31 15.09 7.48
CA ASP A 31 -5.81 16.03 6.49
C ASP A 31 -5.40 15.25 5.21
N PRO A 32 -5.95 15.59 4.02
CA PRO A 32 -5.61 14.91 2.77
C PRO A 32 -4.11 14.84 2.47
N ALA A 33 -3.33 15.81 2.93
CA ALA A 33 -1.88 15.83 2.77
C ALA A 33 -1.16 14.76 3.61
N ALA A 34 -1.78 14.33 4.72
CA ALA A 34 -1.26 13.29 5.60
C ALA A 34 -1.92 11.92 5.36
N SER A 35 -3.18 11.93 4.93
CA SER A 35 -4.01 10.74 4.74
C SER A 35 -4.69 10.77 3.37
N PRO A 36 -4.02 10.30 2.31
CA PRO A 36 -4.53 10.37 0.93
C PRO A 36 -5.90 9.70 0.72
N LEU A 37 -6.30 8.80 1.60
CA LEU A 37 -7.62 8.18 1.58
C LEU A 37 -8.75 9.21 1.71
N TYR A 38 -8.48 10.39 2.28
CA TYR A 38 -9.43 11.51 2.38
C TYR A 38 -9.27 12.57 1.28
N ALA A 39 -8.26 12.42 0.39
CA ALA A 39 -8.01 13.37 -0.69
C ALA A 39 -9.01 13.21 -1.84
N ASP A 40 -9.21 14.27 -2.63
CA ASP A 40 -9.73 14.14 -3.98
C ASP A 40 -8.62 13.54 -4.87
N VAL A 41 -8.92 12.42 -5.50
CA VAL A 41 -7.99 11.68 -6.36
C VAL A 41 -8.37 11.75 -7.83
N THR A 42 -9.28 12.66 -8.20
CA THR A 42 -9.71 12.86 -9.58
C THR A 42 -8.55 13.34 -10.44
N GLY A 43 -8.30 12.65 -11.55
CA GLY A 43 -7.29 13.06 -12.54
C GLY A 43 -5.84 12.87 -12.11
N VAL A 44 -5.56 12.13 -11.03
CA VAL A 44 -4.19 11.73 -10.68
C VAL A 44 -3.64 10.70 -11.68
N ALA A 45 -2.33 10.50 -11.67
CA ALA A 45 -1.67 9.53 -12.54
C ALA A 45 -2.17 8.11 -12.27
N PRO A 46 -2.12 7.19 -13.28
CA PRO A 46 -2.34 5.76 -13.07
C PRO A 46 -1.50 5.19 -11.94
N ALA A 47 -2.05 4.23 -11.21
CA ALA A 47 -1.43 3.72 -9.99
C ALA A 47 -1.26 2.19 -10.00
N LEU A 48 -0.15 1.73 -9.42
CA LEU A 48 0.10 0.34 -9.07
C LEU A 48 0.10 0.25 -7.55
N VAL A 49 -0.83 -0.51 -6.98
CA VAL A 49 -0.97 -0.69 -5.53
C VAL A 49 -0.69 -2.14 -5.18
N PHE A 50 0.36 -2.36 -4.39
CA PHE A 50 0.79 -3.68 -3.94
C PHE A 50 0.68 -3.78 -2.43
N THR A 51 0.02 -4.83 -1.92
CA THR A 51 -0.19 -5.05 -0.49
C THR A 51 0.22 -6.46 -0.08
N GLY A 52 0.60 -6.64 1.18
CA GLY A 52 0.82 -7.95 1.80
C GLY A 52 -0.45 -8.46 2.48
N GLY A 53 -0.70 -9.78 2.41
CA GLY A 53 -1.87 -10.41 3.04
C GLY A 53 -1.85 -10.31 4.56
N PHE A 54 -0.65 -10.39 5.17
CA PHE A 54 -0.41 -10.27 6.61
C PHE A 54 0.13 -8.89 7.00
N ASP A 55 -0.44 -7.84 6.40
CA ASP A 55 -0.05 -6.45 6.63
C ASP A 55 -1.20 -5.70 7.33
N PRO A 56 -0.99 -5.04 8.47
CA PRO A 56 -2.02 -4.22 9.11
C PRO A 56 -2.51 -3.06 8.22
N LEU A 57 -1.73 -2.64 7.21
CA LEU A 57 -2.11 -1.60 6.24
C LEU A 57 -2.78 -2.15 4.98
N ARG A 58 -2.95 -3.47 4.84
CA ARG A 58 -3.54 -4.12 3.65
C ARG A 58 -4.89 -3.52 3.26
N ASP A 59 -5.80 -3.44 4.22
CA ASP A 59 -7.18 -3.05 3.94
C ASP A 59 -7.27 -1.56 3.57
N GLU A 60 -6.43 -0.71 4.18
CA GLU A 60 -6.33 0.71 3.84
C GLU A 60 -5.72 0.91 2.44
N GLY A 61 -4.66 0.17 2.10
CA GLY A 61 -4.05 0.19 0.77
C GLY A 61 -5.05 -0.21 -0.32
N ARG A 62 -5.83 -1.28 -0.09
CA ARG A 62 -6.87 -1.72 -1.02
C ARG A 62 -8.05 -0.75 -1.10
N ALA A 63 -8.44 -0.14 0.01
CA ALA A 63 -9.47 0.91 0.00
C ALA A 63 -9.02 2.13 -0.82
N TYR A 64 -7.73 2.48 -0.76
CA TYR A 64 -7.17 3.55 -1.59
C TYR A 64 -7.18 3.18 -3.08
N ALA A 65 -6.80 1.94 -3.43
CA ALA A 65 -6.89 1.45 -4.81
C ALA A 65 -8.34 1.49 -5.35
N ALA A 66 -9.30 1.06 -4.55
CA ALA A 66 -10.73 1.13 -4.89
C ALA A 66 -11.19 2.58 -5.12
N LYS A 67 -10.80 3.50 -4.23
CA LYS A 67 -11.09 4.93 -4.36
C LYS A 67 -10.54 5.54 -5.66
N LEU A 68 -9.32 5.18 -6.03
CA LEU A 68 -8.71 5.61 -7.30
C LEU A 68 -9.53 5.09 -8.50
N ALA A 69 -9.88 3.80 -8.48
CA ALA A 69 -10.69 3.19 -9.55
C ALA A 69 -12.09 3.82 -9.66
N GLU A 70 -12.75 4.11 -8.55
CA GLU A 70 -14.04 4.81 -8.51
C GLU A 70 -13.96 6.22 -9.08
N ALA A 71 -12.82 6.89 -8.94
CA ALA A 71 -12.55 8.19 -9.54
C ALA A 71 -12.15 8.11 -11.04
N GLY A 72 -12.16 6.90 -11.63
CA GLY A 72 -11.80 6.69 -13.03
C GLY A 72 -10.30 6.69 -13.31
N VAL A 73 -9.47 6.57 -12.27
CA VAL A 73 -8.02 6.44 -12.42
C VAL A 73 -7.68 4.99 -12.77
N PRO A 74 -6.86 4.71 -13.80
CA PRO A 74 -6.40 3.36 -14.07
C PRO A 74 -5.57 2.81 -12.91
N VAL A 75 -5.94 1.63 -12.39
CA VAL A 75 -5.30 1.04 -11.19
C VAL A 75 -5.05 -0.44 -11.39
N VAL A 76 -3.87 -0.89 -11.00
CA VAL A 76 -3.59 -2.30 -10.72
C VAL A 76 -3.55 -2.49 -9.21
N ASP A 77 -4.49 -3.24 -8.64
CA ASP A 77 -4.52 -3.65 -7.23
C ASP A 77 -4.10 -5.11 -7.12
N ARG A 78 -2.99 -5.38 -6.45
CA ARG A 78 -2.46 -6.74 -6.26
C ARG A 78 -2.08 -6.99 -4.80
N CYS A 79 -2.78 -7.92 -4.17
CA CYS A 79 -2.44 -8.42 -2.83
C CYS A 79 -1.59 -9.71 -2.95
N PHE A 80 -0.48 -9.75 -2.24
CA PHE A 80 0.35 -10.96 -2.08
C PHE A 80 -0.03 -11.62 -0.74
N ASP A 81 -0.94 -12.59 -0.79
CA ASP A 81 -1.65 -13.14 0.36
C ASP A 81 -0.73 -13.79 1.42
N ASP A 82 0.45 -14.24 1.03
CA ASP A 82 1.46 -14.89 1.87
C ASP A 82 2.57 -13.94 2.36
N GLN A 83 2.45 -12.63 2.09
CA GLN A 83 3.46 -11.64 2.42
C GLN A 83 3.10 -10.80 3.64
N ILE A 84 4.15 -10.36 4.38
CA ILE A 84 4.06 -9.41 5.49
C ILE A 84 4.37 -7.99 5.04
N HIS A 85 4.17 -6.99 5.92
CA HIS A 85 4.63 -5.62 5.66
C HIS A 85 6.13 -5.58 5.35
N GLY A 86 6.51 -4.79 4.36
CA GLY A 86 7.93 -4.60 3.98
C GLY A 86 8.55 -5.77 3.20
N PHE A 87 7.79 -6.77 2.78
CA PHE A 87 8.30 -7.95 2.05
C PHE A 87 9.15 -7.59 0.83
N TYR A 88 8.83 -6.51 0.14
CA TYR A 88 9.58 -6.04 -1.02
C TYR A 88 11.02 -5.68 -0.67
N ASN A 89 11.23 -5.04 0.49
CA ASN A 89 12.55 -4.62 0.97
C ASN A 89 13.32 -5.76 1.67
N ILE A 90 12.59 -6.77 2.19
CA ILE A 90 13.15 -7.85 3.00
C ILE A 90 13.30 -9.13 2.19
N ALA A 91 13.16 -9.15 0.92
CA ALA A 91 13.11 -10.28 -0.02
C ALA A 91 14.11 -11.44 0.30
N ILE A 92 13.88 -12.16 1.41
CA ILE A 92 14.74 -13.24 1.94
C ILE A 92 14.14 -14.64 1.77
N THR A 93 12.83 -14.74 1.50
CA THR A 93 12.16 -16.02 1.22
C THR A 93 11.97 -16.18 -0.29
N ARG A 94 11.76 -17.41 -0.74
CA ARG A 94 11.47 -17.66 -2.16
C ARG A 94 10.21 -16.94 -2.62
N SER A 95 9.17 -16.88 -1.77
CA SER A 95 7.93 -16.22 -2.12
C SER A 95 8.08 -14.69 -2.14
N SER A 96 8.82 -14.10 -1.20
CA SER A 96 9.07 -12.65 -1.22
C SER A 96 9.95 -12.22 -2.39
N VAL A 97 10.91 -13.03 -2.81
CA VAL A 97 11.69 -12.78 -4.04
C VAL A 97 10.78 -12.83 -5.26
N ALA A 98 9.95 -13.88 -5.39
CA ALA A 98 9.02 -14.00 -6.52
C ALA A 98 8.01 -12.84 -6.59
N ALA A 99 7.47 -12.42 -5.43
CA ALA A 99 6.60 -11.27 -5.35
C ALA A 99 7.31 -9.96 -5.76
N SER A 100 8.56 -9.77 -5.33
CA SER A 100 9.36 -8.60 -5.72
C SER A 100 9.68 -8.59 -7.21
N ASP A 101 9.96 -9.75 -7.81
CA ASP A 101 10.18 -9.87 -9.25
C ASP A 101 8.90 -9.54 -10.05
N GLU A 102 7.72 -10.00 -9.59
CA GLU A 102 6.43 -9.66 -10.18
C GLU A 102 6.18 -8.14 -10.12
N ILE A 103 6.44 -7.50 -8.98
CA ILE A 103 6.33 -6.04 -8.81
C ILE A 103 7.26 -5.33 -9.78
N ASN A 104 8.54 -5.70 -9.83
CA ASN A 104 9.53 -5.06 -10.69
C ASN A 104 9.16 -5.20 -12.18
N HIS A 105 8.65 -6.37 -12.57
CA HIS A 105 8.19 -6.61 -13.94
C HIS A 105 7.00 -5.69 -14.29
N THR A 106 6.01 -5.61 -13.40
CA THR A 106 4.80 -4.79 -13.58
C THR A 106 5.15 -3.29 -13.66
N VAL A 107 5.99 -2.81 -12.74
CA VAL A 107 6.49 -1.42 -12.76
C VAL A 107 7.25 -1.14 -14.07
N GLY A 108 8.14 -2.05 -14.47
CA GLY A 108 8.88 -1.92 -15.72
C GLY A 108 7.97 -1.87 -16.95
N ALA A 109 6.91 -2.69 -17.00
CA ALA A 109 5.92 -2.66 -18.08
C ALA A 109 5.15 -1.34 -18.10
N ALA A 110 4.73 -0.84 -16.94
CA ALA A 110 4.04 0.45 -16.83
C ALA A 110 4.91 1.62 -17.33
N LEU A 111 6.18 1.65 -16.93
CA LEU A 111 7.11 2.72 -17.32
C LEU A 111 7.44 2.71 -18.83
N ARG A 112 7.38 1.55 -19.48
CA ARG A 112 7.56 1.43 -20.93
C ARG A 112 6.28 1.67 -21.74
N GLY A 113 5.12 1.79 -21.09
CA GLY A 113 3.82 1.87 -21.74
C GLY A 113 3.29 0.53 -22.27
N ASP A 114 3.83 -0.60 -21.78
CA ASP A 114 3.46 -1.96 -22.20
C ASP A 114 2.35 -2.55 -21.31
N LEU A 115 1.99 -1.88 -20.20
CA LEU A 115 0.97 -2.35 -19.26
C LEU A 115 -0.44 -2.03 -19.80
N ALA A 116 -1.30 -3.05 -19.85
CA ALA A 116 -2.74 -2.86 -20.00
C ALA A 116 -3.34 -2.45 -18.65
N TRP A 117 -3.89 -1.25 -18.58
CA TRP A 117 -4.53 -0.68 -17.39
C TRP A 117 -5.97 -1.16 -17.22
#